data_48f96714617cbe4d9492e5c875c27c14
#
_entry.id   48f96714617cbe4d9492e5c875c27c14
#
_cell.length_a   1.000
_cell.length_b   1.000
_cell.length_c   1.000
_cell.angle_alpha   90.00
_cell.angle_beta   90.00
_cell.angle_gamma   90.00
#
_symmetry.space_group_name_H-M   'P 1'
#
loop_
_entity.id
_entity.type
_entity.pdbx_description
1 polymer ?
#
loop_
_entity_poly.entity_id
_entity_poly.type
_entity_poly.pdbx_seq_one_letter_code
_entity_poly.pdbx_strand_id
1 'polypeptide(L)'
;MKFGVQLYGPLNNMQGEVLEKLSALAKAGITEIEPCMTMGPILGPEGVIWPADWLLAHVEEIRDMGLRIVSIHVFAENLVQSMDKLKAVAEKTGLKQFVVKTPENSTESILQQTALNYMKAADMLETFGVRLLLHNEAGDIQTKIAGKTAYEHLLDLCMGKVGAQVDVGWVQFGGEDPVAFLERNAARVQSVHHKDFGAGREPIDVPVGTGNVDLAACFRFAQSRDIPQLVDQEHFGPDVPGELQKVCQMLNGFAQNRKDTVSFLNVYDVKTGAVRTVASFDRVIEAPNWLKNSDTILYNAEGHMYAYDLNTNTERLLDTGSCDQCNNDHVVSPDETELAVSHMTFDNGDFTSRVYIVPMKGGEPRLVTPNSPSFLHGWSPDGTEMAYCAFRDIDGRQEVDVYTIPVNGGAEKRLTKGGFNDGPEYSPDGKYIWYNATNSGLMQVWRMERDGVEQTQITENRRNNWFPHVSPDGKRVVYISYGPEQLEPHEHLPNMPVELWLMDADGENQHKILSLFGGQGSINVNSWAGDSMRFAFVSYAILKDSK
;
A
#
# COMPACT_ATOMS: atom_id res chain seq x y z
N MET A 1 -5.61 1.88 0.60
CA MET A 1 -6.40 0.81 1.32
C MET A 1 -5.88 0.77 2.74
N LYS A 2 -6.74 0.60 3.74
CA LYS A 2 -6.31 0.54 5.15
C LYS A 2 -6.19 -0.93 5.54
N PHE A 3 -5.07 -1.29 6.17
CA PHE A 3 -4.88 -2.60 6.76
C PHE A 3 -5.12 -2.50 8.26
N GLY A 4 -5.84 -3.46 8.80
CA GLY A 4 -5.92 -3.63 10.23
C GLY A 4 -4.69 -4.37 10.77
N VAL A 5 -4.43 -4.23 12.06
CA VAL A 5 -3.36 -4.93 12.77
C VAL A 5 -3.98 -5.70 13.94
N GLN A 6 -3.72 -7.01 13.97
CA GLN A 6 -4.03 -7.85 15.13
C GLN A 6 -3.06 -7.52 16.27
N LEU A 7 -3.57 -7.21 17.45
CA LEU A 7 -2.78 -6.57 18.51
C LEU A 7 -2.05 -7.53 19.46
N TYR A 8 -2.29 -8.85 19.40
CA TYR A 8 -1.65 -9.80 20.33
C TYR A 8 -0.13 -9.70 20.28
N GLY A 9 0.45 -9.85 19.10
CA GLY A 9 1.89 -9.76 18.90
C GLY A 9 2.47 -8.38 19.24
N PRO A 10 1.98 -7.30 18.65
CA PRO A 10 2.48 -5.95 18.95
C PRO A 10 2.47 -5.63 20.45
N LEU A 11 1.34 -5.83 21.13
CA LEU A 11 1.25 -5.50 22.57
C LEU A 11 2.13 -6.39 23.44
N ASN A 12 2.37 -7.64 23.02
CA ASN A 12 3.25 -8.57 23.76
C ASN A 12 4.73 -8.22 23.62
N ASN A 13 5.13 -7.58 22.51
CA ASN A 13 6.54 -7.24 22.23
C ASN A 13 6.91 -5.79 22.61
N MET A 14 5.94 -4.92 22.93
CA MET A 14 6.18 -3.54 23.35
C MET A 14 6.21 -3.42 24.88
N GLN A 15 6.97 -2.44 25.38
CA GLN A 15 7.00 -2.07 26.79
C GLN A 15 6.05 -0.89 27.08
N GLY A 16 5.60 -0.73 28.32
CA GLY A 16 4.75 0.36 28.75
C GLY A 16 3.27 0.00 28.90
N GLU A 17 2.47 0.98 29.27
CA GLU A 17 1.01 0.84 29.44
C GLU A 17 0.30 0.69 28.10
N VAL A 18 -0.87 0.04 28.09
CA VAL A 18 -1.63 -0.27 26.85
C VAL A 18 -1.89 0.98 26.00
N LEU A 19 -2.33 2.08 26.61
CA LEU A 19 -2.64 3.31 25.87
C LEU A 19 -1.39 3.98 25.30
N GLU A 20 -0.23 3.86 25.96
CA GLU A 20 1.05 4.34 25.43
C GLU A 20 1.47 3.54 24.19
N LYS A 21 1.34 2.20 24.25
CA LYS A 21 1.60 1.32 23.12
C LYS A 21 0.68 1.65 21.93
N LEU A 22 -0.62 1.82 22.17
CA LEU A 22 -1.59 2.20 21.15
C LEU A 22 -1.27 3.56 20.52
N SER A 23 -0.87 4.54 21.35
CA SER A 23 -0.42 5.85 20.85
C SER A 23 0.80 5.74 19.94
N ALA A 24 1.76 4.85 20.26
CA ALA A 24 2.93 4.62 19.40
C ALA A 24 2.54 3.99 18.06
N LEU A 25 1.62 3.01 18.04
CA LEU A 25 1.11 2.41 16.83
C LEU A 25 0.35 3.43 15.96
N ALA A 26 -0.50 4.26 16.56
CA ALA A 26 -1.20 5.33 15.86
C ALA A 26 -0.24 6.34 15.20
N LYS A 27 0.83 6.75 15.93
CA LYS A 27 1.89 7.63 15.38
C LYS A 27 2.66 7.00 14.20
N ALA A 28 2.76 5.67 14.16
CA ALA A 28 3.34 4.94 13.02
C ALA A 28 2.38 4.78 11.83
N GLY A 29 1.18 5.39 11.90
CA GLY A 29 0.20 5.37 10.81
C GLY A 29 -0.78 4.20 10.84
N ILE A 30 -0.79 3.39 11.91
CA ILE A 30 -1.82 2.36 12.07
C ILE A 30 -3.15 3.04 12.43
N THR A 31 -4.22 2.71 11.72
CA THR A 31 -5.55 3.30 11.91
C THR A 31 -6.64 2.28 12.24
N GLU A 32 -6.39 1.00 11.96
CA GLU A 32 -7.35 -0.09 12.18
C GLU A 32 -6.70 -1.19 13.02
N ILE A 33 -7.40 -1.63 14.06
CA ILE A 33 -6.88 -2.59 15.04
C ILE A 33 -7.88 -3.71 15.34
N GLU A 34 -7.35 -4.88 15.63
CA GLU A 34 -8.09 -6.04 16.14
C GLU A 34 -7.49 -6.48 17.48
N PRO A 35 -8.08 -6.10 18.61
CA PRO A 35 -7.64 -6.56 19.93
C PRO A 35 -8.15 -7.95 20.27
N CYS A 36 -7.52 -8.55 21.28
CA CYS A 36 -8.02 -9.71 22.01
C CYS A 36 -8.78 -9.27 23.26
N MET A 37 -9.95 -9.87 23.52
CA MET A 37 -10.82 -9.53 24.64
C MET A 37 -11.29 -10.76 25.40
N THR A 38 -11.32 -10.68 26.73
CA THR A 38 -11.88 -11.73 27.59
C THR A 38 -13.15 -11.26 28.28
N MET A 39 -14.09 -12.21 28.45
CA MET A 39 -15.33 -12.06 29.22
C MET A 39 -15.18 -12.52 30.68
N GLY A 40 -14.10 -13.17 31.01
CA GLY A 40 -13.75 -13.72 32.32
C GLY A 40 -12.53 -13.04 32.94
N PRO A 41 -11.87 -13.73 33.89
CA PRO A 41 -10.60 -13.30 34.42
C PRO A 41 -9.56 -13.17 33.32
N ILE A 42 -8.54 -12.33 33.54
CA ILE A 42 -7.46 -12.09 32.57
C ILE A 42 -6.73 -13.43 32.32
N LEU A 43 -6.76 -13.87 31.06
CA LEU A 43 -6.02 -15.02 30.58
C LEU A 43 -4.91 -14.50 29.65
N GLY A 44 -3.66 -14.77 29.98
CA GLY A 44 -2.51 -14.38 29.18
C GLY A 44 -1.70 -13.20 29.75
N PRO A 45 -0.75 -12.65 28.96
CA PRO A 45 0.10 -11.55 29.39
C PRO A 45 -0.74 -10.29 29.71
N GLU A 46 -0.36 -9.60 30.80
CA GLU A 46 -1.03 -8.38 31.21
C GLU A 46 -0.98 -7.31 30.11
N GLY A 47 -2.11 -6.67 29.85
CA GLY A 47 -2.25 -5.63 28.82
C GLY A 47 -2.37 -6.12 27.38
N VAL A 48 -2.30 -7.44 27.11
CA VAL A 48 -2.43 -8.02 25.75
C VAL A 48 -3.88 -8.48 25.46
N ILE A 49 -4.48 -9.16 26.43
CA ILE A 49 -5.90 -9.56 26.35
C ILE A 49 -6.71 -8.68 27.27
N TRP A 50 -7.60 -7.87 26.73
CA TRP A 50 -8.30 -6.85 27.49
C TRP A 50 -9.58 -7.39 28.13
N PRO A 51 -9.83 -7.11 29.42
CA PRO A 51 -11.17 -7.30 29.98
C PRO A 51 -12.19 -6.45 29.22
N ALA A 52 -13.36 -6.99 28.94
CA ALA A 52 -14.41 -6.25 28.24
C ALA A 52 -14.78 -4.93 28.94
N ASP A 53 -14.76 -4.89 30.27
CA ASP A 53 -15.03 -3.67 31.04
C ASP A 53 -13.92 -2.61 30.88
N TRP A 54 -12.67 -3.06 30.77
CA TRP A 54 -11.55 -2.15 30.46
C TRP A 54 -11.74 -1.53 29.07
N LEU A 55 -12.03 -2.36 28.05
CA LEU A 55 -12.29 -1.86 26.70
C LEU A 55 -13.44 -0.85 26.69
N LEU A 56 -14.57 -1.17 27.32
CA LEU A 56 -15.71 -0.26 27.41
C LEU A 56 -15.35 1.08 28.08
N ALA A 57 -14.44 1.09 29.05
CA ALA A 57 -13.98 2.32 29.68
C ALA A 57 -13.11 3.20 28.76
N HIS A 58 -12.31 2.61 27.85
CA HIS A 58 -11.26 3.33 27.09
C HIS A 58 -11.56 3.47 25.59
N VAL A 59 -12.73 3.05 25.10
CA VAL A 59 -13.07 3.12 23.64
C VAL A 59 -12.92 4.54 23.07
N GLU A 60 -13.31 5.58 23.82
CA GLU A 60 -13.23 6.96 23.35
C GLU A 60 -11.76 7.43 23.28
N GLU A 61 -10.94 7.09 24.26
CA GLU A 61 -9.50 7.41 24.23
C GLU A 61 -8.80 6.73 23.04
N ILE A 62 -9.16 5.47 22.74
CA ILE A 62 -8.64 4.74 21.58
C ILE A 62 -9.06 5.45 20.28
N ARG A 63 -10.32 5.88 20.19
CA ARG A 63 -10.85 6.62 19.04
C ARG A 63 -10.17 7.98 18.86
N ASP A 64 -9.91 8.69 19.95
CA ASP A 64 -9.24 10.00 19.95
C ASP A 64 -7.78 9.91 19.47
N MET A 65 -7.15 8.73 19.57
CA MET A 65 -5.84 8.44 18.96
C MET A 65 -5.91 8.21 17.46
N GLY A 66 -7.11 8.20 16.85
CA GLY A 66 -7.31 7.88 15.45
C GLY A 66 -7.41 6.37 15.14
N LEU A 67 -7.52 5.51 16.15
CA LEU A 67 -7.62 4.07 16.02
C LEU A 67 -9.08 3.61 15.96
N ARG A 68 -9.40 2.75 14.98
CA ARG A 68 -10.71 2.12 14.82
C ARG A 68 -10.61 0.62 15.10
N ILE A 69 -11.45 0.11 15.99
CA ILE A 69 -11.57 -1.33 16.24
C ILE A 69 -12.45 -1.92 15.14
N VAL A 70 -11.89 -2.81 14.32
CA VAL A 70 -12.59 -3.39 13.15
C VAL A 70 -13.21 -4.75 13.47
N SER A 71 -12.55 -5.52 14.32
CA SER A 71 -12.98 -6.83 14.83
C SER A 71 -12.34 -7.07 16.19
N ILE A 72 -12.79 -8.08 16.91
CA ILE A 72 -12.27 -8.47 18.24
C ILE A 72 -12.21 -9.98 18.35
N HIS A 73 -11.04 -10.54 18.70
CA HIS A 73 -10.93 -11.92 19.16
C HIS A 73 -11.50 -12.06 20.57
N VAL A 74 -12.51 -12.89 20.73
CA VAL A 74 -13.23 -13.07 22.00
C VAL A 74 -12.85 -14.38 22.66
N PHE A 75 -12.34 -14.29 23.87
CA PHE A 75 -12.11 -15.41 24.77
C PHE A 75 -13.25 -15.49 25.78
N ALA A 76 -14.17 -16.43 25.61
CA ALA A 76 -15.31 -16.66 26.51
C ALA A 76 -15.61 -18.15 26.59
N GLU A 77 -15.81 -18.68 27.80
CA GLU A 77 -16.24 -20.07 27.99
C GLU A 77 -17.63 -20.31 27.38
N ASN A 78 -18.50 -19.31 27.42
CA ASN A 78 -19.83 -19.36 26.85
C ASN A 78 -20.26 -17.99 26.26
N LEU A 79 -20.23 -17.88 24.94
CA LEU A 79 -20.59 -16.66 24.22
C LEU A 79 -22.07 -16.25 24.49
N VAL A 80 -22.95 -17.21 24.56
CA VAL A 80 -24.39 -16.95 24.76
C VAL A 80 -24.68 -16.28 26.11
N GLN A 81 -23.94 -16.68 27.15
CA GLN A 81 -24.07 -16.06 28.48
C GLN A 81 -23.44 -14.66 28.54
N SER A 82 -22.52 -14.37 27.63
CA SER A 82 -21.81 -13.09 27.55
C SER A 82 -22.49 -12.08 26.61
N MET A 83 -23.65 -12.39 26.04
CA MET A 83 -24.26 -11.66 24.93
C MET A 83 -24.56 -10.19 25.24
N ASP A 84 -25.07 -9.88 26.45
CA ASP A 84 -25.34 -8.48 26.81
C ASP A 84 -24.07 -7.61 26.82
N LYS A 85 -22.94 -8.19 27.26
CA LYS A 85 -21.64 -7.52 27.26
C LYS A 85 -21.09 -7.39 25.84
N LEU A 86 -21.19 -8.41 25.01
CA LEU A 86 -20.82 -8.37 23.58
C LEU A 86 -21.61 -7.29 22.84
N LYS A 87 -22.92 -7.20 23.10
CA LYS A 87 -23.76 -6.15 22.54
C LYS A 87 -23.28 -4.75 22.95
N ALA A 88 -23.01 -4.52 24.22
CA ALA A 88 -22.52 -3.25 24.72
C ALA A 88 -21.18 -2.85 24.07
N VAL A 89 -20.26 -3.81 23.90
CA VAL A 89 -18.99 -3.60 23.19
C VAL A 89 -19.24 -3.24 21.72
N ALA A 90 -20.06 -3.99 21.01
CA ALA A 90 -20.37 -3.73 19.60
C ALA A 90 -21.03 -2.35 19.40
N GLU A 91 -21.99 -1.97 20.23
CA GLU A 91 -22.65 -0.67 20.18
C GLU A 91 -21.66 0.48 20.43
N LYS A 92 -20.76 0.34 21.40
CA LYS A 92 -19.80 1.40 21.75
C LYS A 92 -18.66 1.53 20.76
N THR A 93 -18.13 0.41 20.25
CA THR A 93 -17.04 0.41 19.26
C THR A 93 -17.51 0.65 17.83
N GLY A 94 -18.75 0.25 17.52
CA GLY A 94 -19.28 0.25 16.15
C GLY A 94 -18.80 -0.92 15.28
N LEU A 95 -18.08 -1.90 15.85
CA LEU A 95 -17.55 -3.04 15.10
C LEU A 95 -18.68 -3.90 14.51
N LYS A 96 -18.33 -4.69 13.49
CA LYS A 96 -19.26 -5.58 12.79
C LYS A 96 -18.91 -7.05 12.89
N GLN A 97 -17.81 -7.40 13.53
CA GLN A 97 -17.30 -8.76 13.59
C GLN A 97 -16.70 -9.09 14.97
N PHE A 98 -17.13 -10.21 15.54
CA PHE A 98 -16.40 -10.89 16.61
C PHE A 98 -15.78 -12.16 16.05
N VAL A 99 -14.64 -12.53 16.58
CA VAL A 99 -13.85 -13.67 16.13
C VAL A 99 -13.65 -14.65 17.29
N VAL A 100 -13.80 -15.94 17.00
CA VAL A 100 -13.56 -17.04 17.93
C VAL A 100 -12.63 -18.07 17.30
N LYS A 101 -12.00 -18.90 18.12
CA LYS A 101 -11.09 -19.96 17.65
C LYS A 101 -11.75 -21.32 17.60
N THR A 102 -11.19 -22.20 16.79
CA THR A 102 -11.48 -23.64 16.85
C THR A 102 -11.01 -24.20 18.19
N PRO A 103 -11.76 -25.10 18.85
CA PRO A 103 -11.30 -25.71 20.09
C PRO A 103 -10.02 -26.53 19.90
N GLU A 104 -9.12 -26.45 20.86
CA GLU A 104 -7.94 -27.34 20.90
C GLU A 104 -8.37 -28.81 21.03
N ASN A 105 -7.52 -29.71 20.51
CA ASN A 105 -7.76 -31.16 20.55
C ASN A 105 -9.13 -31.57 19.99
N SER A 106 -9.53 -30.97 18.87
CA SER A 106 -10.82 -31.15 18.23
C SER A 106 -11.12 -32.62 17.91
N THR A 107 -12.27 -33.09 18.40
CA THR A 107 -12.90 -34.34 18.01
C THR A 107 -14.28 -34.06 17.42
N GLU A 108 -14.88 -35.00 16.71
CA GLU A 108 -16.22 -34.85 16.15
C GLU A 108 -17.26 -34.36 17.19
N SER A 109 -17.26 -34.96 18.38
CA SER A 109 -18.19 -34.58 19.46
C SER A 109 -17.95 -33.16 19.99
N ILE A 110 -16.68 -32.76 20.12
CA ILE A 110 -16.31 -31.40 20.55
C ILE A 110 -16.77 -30.38 19.50
N LEU A 111 -16.50 -30.65 18.20
CA LEU A 111 -16.91 -29.75 17.13
C LEU A 111 -18.43 -29.61 17.01
N GLN A 112 -19.18 -30.69 17.16
CA GLN A 112 -20.66 -30.65 17.16
C GLN A 112 -21.20 -29.79 18.30
N GLN A 113 -20.65 -29.95 19.52
CA GLN A 113 -21.08 -29.15 20.67
C GLN A 113 -20.70 -27.66 20.49
N THR A 114 -19.50 -27.39 19.96
CA THR A 114 -19.03 -26.03 19.67
C THR A 114 -19.89 -25.37 18.60
N ALA A 115 -20.24 -26.08 17.53
CA ALA A 115 -21.07 -25.56 16.46
C ALA A 115 -22.45 -25.12 16.99
N LEU A 116 -23.07 -25.92 17.87
CA LEU A 116 -24.34 -25.54 18.50
C LEU A 116 -24.27 -24.24 19.30
N ASN A 117 -23.18 -24.06 20.07
CA ASN A 117 -22.95 -22.83 20.84
C ASN A 117 -22.70 -21.64 19.92
N TYR A 118 -21.84 -21.80 18.90
CA TYR A 118 -21.50 -20.74 17.96
C TYR A 118 -22.68 -20.33 17.09
N MET A 119 -23.47 -21.26 16.59
CA MET A 119 -24.69 -20.95 15.85
C MET A 119 -25.70 -20.16 16.68
N LYS A 120 -25.91 -20.55 17.94
CA LYS A 120 -26.79 -19.81 18.83
C LYS A 120 -26.28 -18.41 19.13
N ALA A 121 -24.97 -18.25 19.34
CA ALA A 121 -24.35 -16.95 19.52
C ALA A 121 -24.46 -16.09 18.26
N ALA A 122 -24.21 -16.67 17.09
CA ALA A 122 -24.33 -15.99 15.80
C ALA A 122 -25.75 -15.47 15.53
N ASP A 123 -26.77 -16.28 15.79
CA ASP A 123 -28.19 -15.87 15.67
C ASP A 123 -28.50 -14.64 16.56
N MET A 124 -27.95 -14.62 17.78
CA MET A 124 -28.13 -13.47 18.69
C MET A 124 -27.34 -12.23 18.23
N LEU A 125 -26.10 -12.39 17.78
CA LEU A 125 -25.26 -11.30 17.26
C LEU A 125 -25.87 -10.66 16.01
N GLU A 126 -26.47 -11.46 15.12
CA GLU A 126 -27.09 -10.97 13.90
C GLU A 126 -28.26 -10.01 14.19
N THR A 127 -28.96 -10.16 15.31
CA THR A 127 -30.07 -9.26 15.68
C THR A 127 -29.66 -7.80 15.88
N PHE A 128 -28.37 -7.53 16.08
CA PHE A 128 -27.80 -6.17 16.16
C PHE A 128 -26.71 -5.90 15.12
N GLY A 129 -26.72 -6.70 14.05
CA GLY A 129 -25.93 -6.45 12.85
C GLY A 129 -24.44 -6.76 12.98
N VAL A 130 -24.09 -7.73 13.84
CA VAL A 130 -22.72 -8.22 14.06
C VAL A 130 -22.61 -9.68 13.63
N ARG A 131 -21.50 -10.03 12.96
CA ARG A 131 -21.19 -11.38 12.49
C ARG A 131 -20.25 -12.07 13.47
N LEU A 132 -20.35 -13.39 13.58
CA LEU A 132 -19.38 -14.25 14.25
C LEU A 132 -18.49 -14.90 13.20
N LEU A 133 -17.18 -14.80 13.38
CA LEU A 133 -16.18 -15.42 12.51
C LEU A 133 -15.40 -16.48 13.28
N LEU A 134 -14.94 -17.51 12.58
CA LEU A 134 -14.05 -18.54 13.09
C LEU A 134 -12.63 -18.27 12.56
N HIS A 135 -11.62 -18.24 13.43
CA HIS A 135 -10.21 -18.13 13.11
C HIS A 135 -9.55 -19.51 13.17
N ASN A 136 -8.60 -19.78 12.26
CA ASN A 136 -7.82 -21.02 12.24
C ASN A 136 -6.43 -20.86 12.85
N GLU A 137 -5.97 -21.94 13.45
CA GLU A 137 -4.59 -22.17 13.85
C GLU A 137 -4.00 -23.38 13.09
N ALA A 138 -2.69 -23.61 13.17
CA ALA A 138 -2.06 -24.74 12.48
C ALA A 138 -2.66 -26.10 12.85
N GLY A 139 -2.97 -26.30 14.14
CA GLY A 139 -3.56 -27.56 14.64
C GLY A 139 -4.90 -27.90 14.01
N ASP A 140 -5.70 -26.89 13.70
CA ASP A 140 -7.01 -27.04 13.06
C ASP A 140 -6.91 -27.45 11.60
N ILE A 141 -5.85 -27.01 10.95
CA ILE A 141 -5.53 -27.33 9.55
C ILE A 141 -4.94 -28.74 9.45
N GLN A 142 -4.05 -29.10 10.40
CA GLN A 142 -3.41 -30.43 10.46
C GLN A 142 -4.41 -31.53 10.83
N THR A 143 -5.34 -31.24 11.75
CA THR A 143 -6.34 -32.21 12.21
C THR A 143 -7.38 -32.44 11.14
N LYS A 144 -7.55 -33.68 10.69
CA LYS A 144 -8.55 -34.06 9.68
C LYS A 144 -9.71 -34.82 10.31
N ILE A 145 -10.92 -34.34 10.12
CA ILE A 145 -12.17 -34.94 10.56
C ILE A 145 -13.09 -35.05 9.34
N ALA A 146 -13.65 -36.22 9.10
CA ALA A 146 -14.51 -36.50 7.95
C ALA A 146 -13.85 -36.13 6.58
N GLY A 147 -12.52 -36.19 6.49
CA GLY A 147 -11.77 -35.89 5.27
C GLY A 147 -11.51 -34.40 5.01
N LYS A 148 -11.93 -33.51 5.91
CA LYS A 148 -11.68 -32.07 5.89
C LYS A 148 -10.79 -31.65 7.05
N THR A 149 -10.25 -30.41 7.01
CA THR A 149 -9.63 -29.83 8.21
C THR A 149 -10.65 -29.68 9.32
N ALA A 150 -10.25 -29.74 10.59
CA ALA A 150 -11.16 -29.53 11.71
C ALA A 150 -11.84 -28.16 11.63
N TYR A 151 -11.12 -27.13 11.13
CA TYR A 151 -11.63 -25.79 10.84
C TYR A 151 -12.78 -25.83 9.82
N GLU A 152 -12.56 -26.42 8.63
CA GLU A 152 -13.59 -26.51 7.58
C GLU A 152 -14.79 -27.33 8.04
N HIS A 153 -14.53 -28.41 8.80
CA HIS A 153 -15.60 -29.25 9.34
C HIS A 153 -16.48 -28.49 10.35
N LEU A 154 -15.88 -27.69 11.24
CA LEU A 154 -16.63 -26.84 12.17
C LEU A 154 -17.44 -25.78 11.43
N LEU A 155 -16.88 -25.15 10.40
CA LEU A 155 -17.65 -24.22 9.55
C LEU A 155 -18.85 -24.88 8.86
N ASP A 156 -18.68 -26.12 8.38
CA ASP A 156 -19.79 -26.89 7.80
C ASP A 156 -20.90 -27.18 8.83
N LEU A 157 -20.52 -27.60 10.03
CA LEU A 157 -21.44 -27.81 11.13
C LEU A 157 -22.19 -26.53 11.53
N CYS A 158 -21.59 -25.36 11.33
CA CYS A 158 -22.23 -24.08 11.59
C CYS A 158 -23.22 -23.63 10.50
N MET A 159 -23.39 -24.40 9.42
CA MET A 159 -24.43 -24.21 8.38
C MET A 159 -24.49 -22.77 7.81
N GLY A 160 -23.35 -22.11 7.63
CA GLY A 160 -23.26 -20.75 7.07
C GLY A 160 -23.57 -19.60 8.05
N LYS A 161 -23.92 -19.88 9.32
CA LYS A 161 -24.16 -18.86 10.33
C LYS A 161 -22.89 -18.19 10.84
N VAL A 162 -21.77 -18.91 10.82
CA VAL A 162 -20.44 -18.43 11.20
C VAL A 162 -19.60 -18.26 9.94
N GLY A 163 -18.99 -17.08 9.79
CA GLY A 163 -18.05 -16.80 8.70
C GLY A 163 -16.63 -17.28 9.00
N ALA A 164 -15.74 -17.17 8.04
CA ALA A 164 -14.34 -17.53 8.17
C ALA A 164 -13.46 -16.28 8.24
N GLN A 165 -12.62 -16.18 9.27
CA GLN A 165 -11.41 -15.38 9.26
C GLN A 165 -10.24 -16.33 9.03
N VAL A 166 -9.57 -16.21 7.87
CA VAL A 166 -8.52 -17.14 7.48
C VAL A 166 -7.15 -16.52 7.73
N ASP A 167 -6.36 -17.13 8.60
CA ASP A 167 -4.94 -16.84 8.74
C ASP A 167 -4.14 -17.70 7.75
N VAL A 168 -3.57 -17.03 6.74
CA VAL A 168 -2.88 -17.70 5.64
C VAL A 168 -1.54 -18.32 6.05
N GLY A 169 -0.87 -17.75 7.06
CA GLY A 169 0.36 -18.30 7.59
C GLY A 169 0.09 -19.63 8.32
N TRP A 170 -0.91 -19.67 9.18
CA TRP A 170 -1.29 -20.91 9.86
C TRP A 170 -1.83 -21.97 8.90
N VAL A 171 -2.46 -21.59 7.79
CA VAL A 171 -2.83 -22.54 6.73
C VAL A 171 -1.59 -23.18 6.14
N GLN A 172 -0.57 -22.38 5.75
CA GLN A 172 0.67 -22.89 5.19
C GLN A 172 1.43 -23.75 6.20
N PHE A 173 1.60 -23.27 7.44
CA PHE A 173 2.27 -24.02 8.50
C PHE A 173 1.56 -25.34 8.81
N GLY A 174 0.23 -25.36 8.68
CA GLY A 174 -0.61 -26.56 8.79
C GLY A 174 -0.47 -27.54 7.63
N GLY A 175 0.27 -27.20 6.58
CA GLY A 175 0.58 -28.06 5.43
C GLY A 175 -0.39 -27.96 4.26
N GLU A 176 -1.22 -26.92 4.19
CA GLU A 176 -2.11 -26.64 3.07
C GLU A 176 -1.58 -25.44 2.26
N ASP A 177 -1.92 -25.36 0.97
CA ASP A 177 -1.66 -24.19 0.15
C ASP A 177 -2.66 -23.07 0.51
N PRO A 178 -2.20 -21.87 0.94
CA PRO A 178 -3.08 -20.82 1.40
C PRO A 178 -4.03 -20.28 0.32
N VAL A 179 -3.56 -20.16 -0.93
CA VAL A 179 -4.37 -19.64 -2.05
C VAL A 179 -5.47 -20.65 -2.40
N ALA A 180 -5.12 -21.92 -2.54
CA ALA A 180 -6.09 -22.98 -2.80
C ALA A 180 -7.09 -23.12 -1.63
N PHE A 181 -6.63 -22.89 -0.38
CA PHE A 181 -7.50 -22.89 0.80
C PHE A 181 -8.51 -21.75 0.76
N LEU A 182 -8.05 -20.53 0.46
CA LEU A 182 -8.92 -19.36 0.31
C LEU A 182 -9.95 -19.55 -0.81
N GLU A 183 -9.53 -20.04 -2.00
CA GLU A 183 -10.42 -20.25 -3.14
C GLU A 183 -11.51 -21.28 -2.86
N ARG A 184 -11.18 -22.45 -2.27
CA ARG A 184 -12.20 -23.46 -1.96
C ARG A 184 -13.15 -23.04 -0.84
N ASN A 185 -12.77 -22.07 -0.01
CA ASN A 185 -13.59 -21.51 1.06
C ASN A 185 -14.17 -20.13 0.74
N ALA A 186 -14.04 -19.64 -0.50
CA ALA A 186 -14.32 -18.25 -0.90
C ALA A 186 -15.70 -17.73 -0.48
N ALA A 187 -16.73 -18.59 -0.53
CA ALA A 187 -18.11 -18.22 -0.17
C ALA A 187 -18.30 -17.89 1.32
N ARG A 188 -17.38 -18.30 2.19
CA ARG A 188 -17.47 -18.12 3.66
C ARG A 188 -16.38 -17.23 4.24
N VAL A 189 -15.31 -16.89 3.48
CA VAL A 189 -14.24 -16.00 3.93
C VAL A 189 -14.75 -14.56 4.04
N GLN A 190 -14.61 -13.97 5.22
CA GLN A 190 -15.07 -12.61 5.54
C GLN A 190 -13.98 -11.75 6.17
N SER A 191 -12.81 -12.32 6.47
CA SER A 191 -11.60 -11.63 6.91
C SER A 191 -10.38 -12.49 6.59
N VAL A 192 -9.22 -11.86 6.32
CA VAL A 192 -7.95 -12.55 6.07
C VAL A 192 -6.88 -11.97 6.99
N HIS A 193 -6.17 -12.84 7.69
CA HIS A 193 -4.96 -12.52 8.42
C HIS A 193 -3.74 -12.83 7.55
N HIS A 194 -2.90 -11.83 7.36
CA HIS A 194 -1.58 -11.96 6.74
C HIS A 194 -0.53 -12.23 7.81
N LYS A 195 -0.14 -13.48 7.91
CA LYS A 195 0.96 -13.99 8.74
C LYS A 195 1.93 -14.72 7.84
N ASP A 196 3.22 -14.74 8.19
CA ASP A 196 4.24 -15.34 7.36
C ASP A 196 5.17 -16.24 8.18
N PHE A 197 5.66 -17.33 7.59
CA PHE A 197 6.58 -18.27 8.22
C PHE A 197 7.77 -18.52 7.32
N GLY A 198 8.96 -18.63 7.93
CA GLY A 198 10.18 -19.05 7.26
C GLY A 198 10.20 -20.56 6.96
N ALA A 199 11.30 -21.05 6.41
CA ALA A 199 11.51 -22.46 6.06
C ALA A 199 11.68 -23.39 7.28
N GLY A 200 11.54 -22.90 8.51
CA GLY A 200 11.67 -23.65 9.76
C GLY A 200 10.49 -24.57 10.05
N ARG A 201 10.69 -25.50 11.02
CA ARG A 201 9.62 -26.37 11.54
C ARG A 201 9.00 -25.85 12.85
N GLU A 202 9.60 -24.82 13.42
CA GLU A 202 9.07 -24.18 14.63
C GLU A 202 7.99 -23.16 14.26
N PRO A 203 6.92 -23.05 15.03
CA PRO A 203 5.84 -22.11 14.76
C PRO A 203 6.22 -20.67 15.18
N ILE A 204 7.38 -20.22 14.73
CA ILE A 204 7.89 -18.86 14.93
C ILE A 204 7.70 -18.14 13.60
N ASP A 205 6.79 -17.19 13.59
CA ASP A 205 6.55 -16.34 12.44
C ASP A 205 7.74 -15.39 12.20
N VAL A 206 7.88 -14.99 10.96
CA VAL A 206 8.87 -14.00 10.51
C VAL A 206 8.15 -12.70 10.14
N PRO A 207 8.86 -11.59 10.00
CA PRO A 207 8.23 -10.36 9.52
C PRO A 207 7.44 -10.61 8.24
N VAL A 208 6.17 -10.20 8.24
CA VAL A 208 5.24 -10.42 7.13
C VAL A 208 5.84 -9.91 5.82
N GLY A 209 5.95 -10.78 4.82
CA GLY A 209 6.60 -10.52 3.54
C GLY A 209 8.03 -11.01 3.42
N THR A 210 8.61 -11.61 4.48
CA THR A 210 9.97 -12.17 4.44
C THR A 210 10.01 -13.69 4.51
N GLY A 211 8.84 -14.34 4.56
CA GLY A 211 8.69 -15.79 4.63
C GLY A 211 8.34 -16.43 3.30
N ASN A 212 7.57 -17.52 3.37
CA ASN A 212 7.29 -18.39 2.23
C ASN A 212 5.80 -18.41 1.81
N VAL A 213 4.95 -17.62 2.46
CA VAL A 213 3.53 -17.50 2.07
C VAL A 213 3.42 -16.66 0.79
N ASP A 214 2.67 -17.12 -0.21
CA ASP A 214 2.31 -16.25 -1.35
C ASP A 214 1.30 -15.18 -0.90
N LEU A 215 1.81 -14.23 -0.10
CA LEU A 215 1.02 -13.12 0.43
C LEU A 215 0.42 -12.26 -0.66
N ALA A 216 1.11 -12.08 -1.79
CA ALA A 216 0.61 -11.28 -2.90
C ALA A 216 -0.64 -11.91 -3.53
N ALA A 217 -0.68 -13.24 -3.69
CA ALA A 217 -1.88 -13.93 -4.18
C ALA A 217 -3.01 -13.93 -3.14
N CYS A 218 -2.69 -14.17 -1.85
CA CYS A 218 -3.69 -14.09 -0.77
C CYS A 218 -4.28 -12.68 -0.64
N PHE A 219 -3.45 -11.65 -0.76
CA PHE A 219 -3.86 -10.26 -0.79
C PHE A 219 -4.82 -9.97 -1.94
N ARG A 220 -4.46 -10.39 -3.18
CA ARG A 220 -5.33 -10.22 -4.35
C ARG A 220 -6.67 -10.93 -4.19
N PHE A 221 -6.69 -12.13 -3.64
CA PHE A 221 -7.93 -12.85 -3.33
C PHE A 221 -8.88 -12.01 -2.47
N ALA A 222 -8.37 -11.47 -1.36
CA ALA A 222 -9.17 -10.67 -0.43
C ALA A 222 -9.59 -9.32 -1.04
N GLN A 223 -8.67 -8.67 -1.77
CA GLN A 223 -8.93 -7.38 -2.41
C GLN A 223 -10.02 -7.47 -3.48
N SER A 224 -9.98 -8.49 -4.35
CA SER A 224 -10.98 -8.67 -5.43
C SER A 224 -12.40 -8.88 -4.89
N ARG A 225 -12.54 -9.24 -3.62
CA ARG A 225 -13.81 -9.54 -2.95
C ARG A 225 -14.20 -8.51 -1.89
N ASP A 226 -13.42 -7.43 -1.77
CA ASP A 226 -13.58 -6.38 -0.73
C ASP A 226 -13.63 -6.97 0.69
N ILE A 227 -12.78 -7.96 0.95
CA ILE A 227 -12.67 -8.64 2.25
C ILE A 227 -11.68 -7.88 3.14
N PRO A 228 -12.02 -7.58 4.41
CA PRO A 228 -11.10 -6.98 5.38
C PRO A 228 -9.81 -7.79 5.54
N GLN A 229 -8.68 -7.09 5.61
CA GLN A 229 -7.35 -7.66 5.68
C GLN A 229 -6.60 -7.11 6.89
N LEU A 230 -5.98 -7.99 7.66
CA LEU A 230 -5.24 -7.65 8.87
C LEU A 230 -3.83 -8.27 8.84
N VAL A 231 -2.87 -7.52 9.34
CA VAL A 231 -1.53 -8.05 9.63
C VAL A 231 -1.59 -8.76 10.97
N ASP A 232 -1.16 -10.01 11.00
CA ASP A 232 -0.99 -10.81 12.21
C ASP A 232 0.45 -11.30 12.30
N GLN A 233 1.26 -10.63 13.10
CA GLN A 233 2.65 -10.95 13.38
C GLN A 233 2.84 -11.00 14.89
N GLU A 234 3.43 -12.07 15.40
CA GLU A 234 3.59 -12.28 16.85
C GLU A 234 5.01 -12.03 17.34
N HIS A 235 6.02 -12.17 16.47
CA HIS A 235 7.42 -11.94 16.81
C HIS A 235 7.95 -10.69 16.10
N PHE A 236 8.54 -9.79 16.89
CA PHE A 236 9.06 -8.53 16.43
C PHE A 236 10.48 -8.29 16.92
N GLY A 237 11.24 -7.51 16.19
CA GLY A 237 12.45 -6.87 16.67
C GLY A 237 12.13 -5.72 17.67
N PRO A 238 13.11 -4.91 18.01
CA PRO A 238 12.95 -3.87 19.04
C PRO A 238 12.05 -2.69 18.63
N ASP A 239 11.78 -2.50 17.32
CA ASP A 239 10.97 -1.39 16.79
C ASP A 239 9.66 -1.93 16.16
N VAL A 240 8.73 -2.34 17.03
CA VAL A 240 7.43 -2.88 16.60
C VAL A 240 6.63 -1.91 15.72
N PRO A 241 6.48 -0.60 16.05
CA PRO A 241 5.75 0.32 15.20
C PRO A 241 6.37 0.50 13.80
N GLY A 242 7.70 0.61 13.73
CA GLY A 242 8.43 0.76 12.46
C GLY A 242 8.34 -0.49 11.59
N GLU A 243 8.39 -1.69 12.17
CA GLU A 243 8.19 -2.94 11.42
C GLU A 243 6.78 -3.03 10.84
N LEU A 244 5.75 -2.72 11.62
CA LEU A 244 4.36 -2.69 11.12
C LEU A 244 4.14 -1.65 10.02
N GLN A 245 4.76 -0.48 10.13
CA GLN A 245 4.71 0.53 9.08
C GLN A 245 5.29 -0.01 7.76
N LYS A 246 6.44 -0.69 7.80
CA LYS A 246 7.06 -1.33 6.61
C LYS A 246 6.14 -2.39 6.00
N VAL A 247 5.53 -3.24 6.82
CA VAL A 247 4.59 -4.28 6.36
C VAL A 247 3.38 -3.64 5.66
N CYS A 248 2.79 -2.60 6.25
CA CYS A 248 1.66 -1.89 5.63
C CYS A 248 2.05 -1.23 4.30
N GLN A 249 3.26 -0.67 4.19
CA GLN A 249 3.79 -0.12 2.94
C GLN A 249 3.95 -1.21 1.87
N MET A 250 4.50 -2.37 2.23
CA MET A 250 4.64 -3.52 1.32
C MET A 250 3.27 -4.01 0.81
N LEU A 251 2.30 -4.20 1.71
CA LEU A 251 0.96 -4.64 1.34
C LEU A 251 0.25 -3.60 0.45
N ASN A 252 0.46 -2.31 0.67
CA ASN A 252 0.00 -1.26 -0.24
C ASN A 252 0.67 -1.39 -1.63
N GLY A 253 1.92 -1.82 -1.70
CA GLY A 253 2.59 -2.16 -2.96
C GLY A 253 1.88 -3.28 -3.73
N PHE A 254 1.38 -4.31 -3.04
CA PHE A 254 0.58 -5.37 -3.70
C PHE A 254 -0.74 -4.86 -4.28
N ALA A 255 -1.33 -3.80 -3.68
CA ALA A 255 -2.55 -3.18 -4.19
C ALA A 255 -2.35 -2.55 -5.58
N GLN A 256 -1.12 -2.18 -5.93
CA GLN A 256 -0.77 -1.62 -7.23
C GLN A 256 -0.75 -2.67 -8.35
N ASN A 257 -0.46 -3.94 -8.03
CA ASN A 257 -0.30 -5.05 -8.99
C ASN A 257 -1.58 -5.89 -9.15
N ARG A 258 -2.73 -5.26 -9.35
CA ARG A 258 -4.01 -5.98 -9.54
C ARG A 258 -4.06 -6.66 -10.90
N LYS A 259 -4.23 -8.00 -10.93
CA LYS A 259 -4.44 -8.78 -12.17
C LYS A 259 -5.79 -8.49 -12.87
N ASP A 260 -6.75 -7.90 -12.16
CA ASP A 260 -8.06 -7.49 -12.70
C ASP A 260 -8.08 -6.03 -13.21
N THR A 261 -6.92 -5.38 -13.27
CA THR A 261 -6.78 -4.01 -13.78
C THR A 261 -6.40 -4.04 -15.25
N VAL A 262 -7.21 -3.39 -16.07
CA VAL A 262 -6.84 -3.04 -17.44
C VAL A 262 -6.29 -1.63 -17.45
N SER A 263 -5.11 -1.45 -18.01
CA SER A 263 -4.47 -0.15 -18.19
C SER A 263 -4.70 0.35 -19.61
N PHE A 264 -5.00 1.63 -19.74
CA PHE A 264 -5.11 2.32 -21.02
C PHE A 264 -4.00 3.37 -21.11
N LEU A 265 -3.12 3.21 -22.07
CA LEU A 265 -2.15 4.22 -22.44
C LEU A 265 -2.86 5.25 -23.31
N ASN A 266 -2.92 6.49 -22.87
CA ASN A 266 -3.63 7.56 -23.53
C ASN A 266 -2.70 8.70 -23.91
N VAL A 267 -3.07 9.44 -24.94
CA VAL A 267 -2.44 10.69 -25.35
C VAL A 267 -3.48 11.81 -25.30
N TYR A 268 -3.12 12.90 -24.63
CA TYR A 268 -3.88 14.13 -24.58
C TYR A 268 -3.29 15.17 -25.53
N ASP A 269 -4.13 15.81 -26.35
CA ASP A 269 -3.76 16.91 -27.24
C ASP A 269 -4.21 18.23 -26.61
N VAL A 270 -3.26 19.08 -26.22
CA VAL A 270 -3.53 20.33 -25.51
C VAL A 270 -4.30 21.34 -26.36
N LYS A 271 -4.11 21.33 -27.68
CA LYS A 271 -4.75 22.28 -28.59
C LYS A 271 -6.23 21.97 -28.78
N THR A 272 -6.58 20.70 -28.86
CA THR A 272 -7.94 20.26 -29.17
C THR A 272 -8.73 19.78 -27.96
N GLY A 273 -8.04 19.48 -26.86
CA GLY A 273 -8.62 18.80 -25.69
C GLY A 273 -8.95 17.33 -25.94
N ALA A 274 -8.52 16.75 -27.06
CA ALA A 274 -8.84 15.39 -27.42
C ALA A 274 -7.99 14.37 -26.66
N VAL A 275 -8.62 13.29 -26.24
CA VAL A 275 -7.98 12.10 -25.66
C VAL A 275 -8.03 10.96 -26.67
N ARG A 276 -6.89 10.32 -26.92
CA ARG A 276 -6.79 9.13 -27.74
C ARG A 276 -6.14 7.99 -26.96
N THR A 277 -6.85 6.91 -26.73
CA THR A 277 -6.25 5.66 -26.24
C THR A 277 -5.41 5.04 -27.34
N VAL A 278 -4.13 4.82 -27.09
CA VAL A 278 -3.16 4.29 -28.07
C VAL A 278 -2.89 2.82 -27.85
N ALA A 279 -3.05 2.32 -26.64
CA ALA A 279 -2.94 0.90 -26.31
C ALA A 279 -3.75 0.55 -25.06
N SER A 280 -4.07 -0.73 -24.89
CA SER A 280 -4.63 -1.31 -23.67
C SER A 280 -3.86 -2.55 -23.25
N PHE A 281 -3.74 -2.79 -21.95
CA PHE A 281 -2.94 -3.88 -21.38
C PHE A 281 -3.74 -4.56 -20.26
N ASP A 282 -3.72 -5.89 -20.25
CA ASP A 282 -4.34 -6.72 -19.20
C ASP A 282 -3.47 -6.81 -17.93
N ARG A 283 -2.70 -5.78 -17.66
CA ARG A 283 -1.84 -5.60 -16.50
C ARG A 283 -1.73 -4.13 -16.15
N VAL A 284 -1.23 -3.85 -14.95
CA VAL A 284 -0.88 -2.48 -14.57
C VAL A 284 0.37 -2.04 -15.33
N ILE A 285 0.27 -0.92 -16.04
CA ILE A 285 1.41 -0.14 -16.53
C ILE A 285 1.37 1.22 -15.85
N GLU A 286 2.53 1.85 -15.64
CA GLU A 286 2.63 3.11 -14.90
C GLU A 286 3.65 4.06 -15.49
N ALA A 287 3.49 5.36 -15.18
CA ALA A 287 4.48 6.40 -15.40
C ALA A 287 4.96 6.49 -16.87
N PRO A 288 4.08 6.83 -17.80
CA PRO A 288 4.48 6.99 -19.19
C PRO A 288 5.50 8.13 -19.32
N ASN A 289 6.63 7.85 -19.97
CA ASN A 289 7.70 8.79 -20.23
C ASN A 289 7.97 8.86 -21.74
N TRP A 290 7.57 9.95 -22.39
CA TRP A 290 7.66 10.10 -23.85
C TRP A 290 9.08 10.53 -24.27
N LEU A 291 9.71 9.79 -25.17
CA LEU A 291 10.99 10.20 -25.76
C LEU A 291 10.79 11.43 -26.64
N LYS A 292 11.60 12.49 -26.42
CA LYS A 292 11.45 13.79 -27.07
C LYS A 292 11.66 13.73 -28.59
N ASN A 293 12.53 12.80 -29.03
CA ASN A 293 12.99 12.69 -30.43
C ASN A 293 12.32 11.57 -31.22
N SER A 294 11.32 10.88 -30.64
CA SER A 294 10.63 9.78 -31.30
C SER A 294 9.18 9.64 -30.83
N ASP A 295 8.38 8.86 -31.55
CA ASP A 295 7.04 8.47 -31.12
C ASP A 295 7.07 7.20 -30.24
N THR A 296 7.99 7.17 -29.28
CA THR A 296 8.14 6.06 -28.33
C THR A 296 7.81 6.52 -26.91
N ILE A 297 7.00 5.76 -26.19
CA ILE A 297 6.66 5.98 -24.80
C ILE A 297 7.24 4.85 -23.96
N LEU A 298 8.04 5.19 -22.96
CA LEU A 298 8.52 4.24 -21.95
C LEU A 298 7.51 4.16 -20.81
N TYR A 299 7.45 3.03 -20.12
CA TYR A 299 6.68 2.85 -18.90
C TYR A 299 7.20 1.64 -18.11
N ASN A 300 6.88 1.56 -16.83
CA ASN A 300 7.15 0.36 -16.04
C ASN A 300 5.92 -0.54 -15.93
N ALA A 301 6.14 -1.82 -15.80
CA ALA A 301 5.15 -2.83 -15.46
C ALA A 301 5.84 -4.04 -14.83
N GLU A 302 5.26 -4.59 -13.76
CA GLU A 302 5.73 -5.82 -13.12
C GLU A 302 7.24 -5.82 -12.79
N GLY A 303 7.76 -4.68 -12.34
CA GLY A 303 9.18 -4.50 -12.00
C GLY A 303 10.12 -4.26 -13.20
N HIS A 304 9.61 -4.26 -14.41
CA HIS A 304 10.40 -4.11 -15.65
C HIS A 304 10.05 -2.83 -16.41
N MET A 305 10.98 -2.39 -17.25
CA MET A 305 10.80 -1.26 -18.15
C MET A 305 10.44 -1.72 -19.55
N TYR A 306 9.49 -1.02 -20.16
CA TYR A 306 9.00 -1.29 -21.51
C TYR A 306 9.07 -0.04 -22.37
N ALA A 307 9.15 -0.23 -23.69
CA ALA A 307 9.01 0.82 -24.69
C ALA A 307 7.88 0.47 -25.66
N TYR A 308 6.95 1.40 -25.85
CA TYR A 308 5.85 1.27 -26.80
C TYR A 308 6.05 2.25 -27.95
N ASP A 309 6.10 1.73 -29.19
CA ASP A 309 6.24 2.51 -30.42
C ASP A 309 4.84 2.83 -30.98
N LEU A 310 4.50 4.13 -31.02
CA LEU A 310 3.19 4.61 -31.49
C LEU A 310 2.95 4.45 -33.00
N ASN A 311 4.03 4.29 -33.80
CA ASN A 311 3.92 4.14 -35.26
C ASN A 311 3.64 2.69 -35.64
N THR A 312 4.28 1.75 -34.96
CA THR A 312 4.13 0.32 -35.23
C THR A 312 3.09 -0.36 -34.34
N ASN A 313 2.66 0.31 -33.26
CA ASN A 313 1.82 -0.25 -32.19
C ASN A 313 2.43 -1.51 -31.57
N THR A 314 3.73 -1.50 -31.31
CA THR A 314 4.45 -2.63 -30.74
C THR A 314 5.12 -2.27 -29.44
N GLU A 315 5.09 -3.21 -28.51
CA GLU A 315 5.77 -3.16 -27.23
C GLU A 315 7.07 -3.96 -27.30
N ARG A 316 8.09 -3.50 -26.58
CA ARG A 316 9.30 -4.27 -26.33
C ARG A 316 9.78 -4.08 -24.90
N LEU A 317 10.27 -5.15 -24.29
CA LEU A 317 10.96 -5.12 -23.01
C LEU A 317 12.33 -4.41 -23.17
N LEU A 318 12.69 -3.57 -22.22
CA LEU A 318 14.02 -2.99 -22.12
C LEU A 318 14.92 -3.88 -21.25
N ASP A 319 16.16 -4.06 -21.68
CA ASP A 319 17.15 -4.75 -20.86
C ASP A 319 17.71 -3.77 -19.81
N THR A 320 17.31 -3.97 -18.57
CA THR A 320 17.78 -3.18 -17.42
C THR A 320 18.81 -3.92 -16.55
N GLY A 321 19.40 -4.99 -17.09
CA GLY A 321 20.38 -5.82 -16.38
C GLY A 321 19.82 -6.40 -15.08
N SER A 322 20.50 -6.15 -13.97
CA SER A 322 20.07 -6.63 -12.65
C SER A 322 18.94 -5.79 -12.00
N CYS A 323 18.47 -4.70 -12.63
CA CYS A 323 17.34 -3.93 -12.15
C CYS A 323 16.02 -4.53 -12.66
N ASP A 324 15.48 -5.53 -11.95
CA ASP A 324 14.25 -6.29 -12.27
C ASP A 324 13.07 -5.95 -11.34
N GLN A 325 13.22 -4.99 -10.43
CA GLN A 325 12.19 -4.47 -9.54
C GLN A 325 12.11 -2.93 -9.66
N CYS A 326 12.03 -2.43 -10.90
CA CYS A 326 11.85 -1.01 -11.16
C CYS A 326 10.45 -0.57 -10.74
N ASN A 327 10.36 0.56 -10.04
CA ASN A 327 9.08 1.19 -9.74
C ASN A 327 8.71 2.23 -10.81
N ASN A 328 7.70 3.05 -10.53
CA ASN A 328 7.20 4.09 -11.45
C ASN A 328 8.07 5.36 -11.50
N ASP A 329 9.22 5.40 -10.82
CA ASP A 329 10.15 6.53 -10.81
C ASP A 329 11.32 6.24 -11.76
N HIS A 330 11.23 6.73 -12.97
CA HIS A 330 12.27 6.59 -13.99
C HIS A 330 12.35 7.83 -14.88
N VAL A 331 13.54 8.16 -15.33
CA VAL A 331 13.79 9.36 -16.15
C VAL A 331 14.82 9.06 -17.22
N VAL A 332 14.53 9.47 -18.46
CA VAL A 332 15.47 9.35 -19.58
C VAL A 332 16.49 10.50 -19.53
N SER A 333 17.76 10.23 -19.84
CA SER A 333 18.80 11.26 -19.97
C SER A 333 18.44 12.30 -21.03
N PRO A 334 18.93 13.55 -20.92
CA PRO A 334 18.59 14.61 -21.88
C PRO A 334 18.96 14.27 -23.34
N ASP A 335 19.96 13.43 -23.56
CA ASP A 335 20.41 12.95 -24.87
C ASP A 335 19.78 11.61 -25.30
N GLU A 336 18.89 11.06 -24.46
CA GLU A 336 18.17 9.77 -24.66
C GLU A 336 19.09 8.55 -24.83
N THR A 337 20.31 8.60 -24.32
CA THR A 337 21.26 7.48 -24.38
C THR A 337 21.24 6.58 -23.15
N GLU A 338 20.72 7.10 -22.03
CA GLU A 338 20.63 6.41 -20.75
C GLU A 338 19.23 6.54 -20.14
N LEU A 339 18.84 5.55 -19.32
CA LEU A 339 17.63 5.53 -18.52
C LEU A 339 18.03 5.41 -17.05
N ALA A 340 17.58 6.33 -16.23
CA ALA A 340 17.70 6.20 -14.79
C ALA A 340 16.41 5.60 -14.22
N VAL A 341 16.55 4.66 -13.29
CA VAL A 341 15.44 3.91 -12.66
C VAL A 341 15.62 3.87 -11.15
N SER A 342 14.53 3.94 -10.42
CA SER A 342 14.48 3.55 -9.01
C SER A 342 14.23 2.04 -8.93
N HIS A 343 15.22 1.32 -8.43
CA HIS A 343 15.15 -0.13 -8.25
C HIS A 343 14.91 -0.47 -6.80
N MET A 344 13.87 -1.29 -6.57
CA MET A 344 13.40 -1.68 -5.25
C MET A 344 14.03 -3.01 -4.85
N THR A 345 14.70 -3.05 -3.70
CA THR A 345 15.36 -4.25 -3.17
C THR A 345 15.13 -4.36 -1.67
N PHE A 346 15.57 -5.48 -1.10
CA PHE A 346 15.60 -5.69 0.35
C PHE A 346 17.06 -5.80 0.80
N ASP A 347 17.51 -4.86 1.62
CA ASP A 347 18.82 -4.91 2.26
C ASP A 347 18.66 -5.36 3.71
N ASN A 348 19.23 -6.50 4.08
CA ASN A 348 19.12 -7.08 5.43
C ASN A 348 17.67 -7.27 5.93
N GLY A 349 16.73 -7.51 5.00
CA GLY A 349 15.31 -7.62 5.31
C GLY A 349 14.54 -6.28 5.28
N ASP A 350 15.23 -5.16 5.13
CA ASP A 350 14.61 -3.84 4.98
C ASP A 350 14.34 -3.52 3.52
N PHE A 351 13.11 -3.10 3.23
CA PHE A 351 12.71 -2.58 1.92
C PHE A 351 13.47 -1.29 1.64
N THR A 352 14.09 -1.21 0.48
CA THR A 352 14.88 -0.06 0.07
C THR A 352 14.69 0.25 -1.41
N SER A 353 14.94 1.50 -1.81
CA SER A 353 14.98 1.95 -3.19
C SER A 353 16.26 2.74 -3.43
N ARG A 354 16.92 2.48 -4.55
CA ARG A 354 18.10 3.22 -5.00
C ARG A 354 18.00 3.56 -6.47
N VAL A 355 18.62 4.66 -6.85
CA VAL A 355 18.67 5.11 -8.24
C VAL A 355 19.85 4.48 -8.95
N TYR A 356 19.57 3.89 -10.09
CA TYR A 356 20.55 3.31 -11.01
C TYR A 356 20.40 3.94 -12.40
N ILE A 357 21.48 3.96 -13.17
CA ILE A 357 21.49 4.33 -14.58
C ILE A 357 21.80 3.10 -15.41
N VAL A 358 21.00 2.89 -16.47
CA VAL A 358 21.12 1.80 -17.44
C VAL A 358 21.27 2.39 -18.84
N PRO A 359 22.16 1.89 -19.70
CA PRO A 359 22.18 2.30 -21.09
C PRO A 359 20.87 1.96 -21.82
N MET A 360 20.33 2.86 -22.65
CA MET A 360 19.08 2.62 -23.42
C MET A 360 19.17 1.42 -24.38
N LYS A 361 20.38 1.00 -24.74
CA LYS A 361 20.67 -0.22 -25.54
C LYS A 361 20.72 -1.51 -24.72
N GLY A 362 20.54 -1.40 -23.39
CA GLY A 362 20.68 -2.48 -22.42
C GLY A 362 22.10 -2.62 -21.86
N GLY A 363 22.20 -3.35 -20.76
CA GLY A 363 23.46 -3.66 -20.08
C GLY A 363 23.39 -3.52 -18.56
N GLU A 364 24.52 -3.67 -17.90
CA GLU A 364 24.60 -3.62 -16.44
C GLU A 364 24.31 -2.23 -15.87
N PRO A 365 23.44 -2.11 -14.86
CA PRO A 365 23.11 -0.86 -14.21
C PRO A 365 24.27 -0.31 -13.37
N ARG A 366 24.39 1.02 -13.31
CA ARG A 366 25.34 1.74 -12.47
C ARG A 366 24.61 2.44 -11.34
N LEU A 367 24.98 2.14 -10.08
CA LEU A 367 24.43 2.80 -8.90
C LEU A 367 24.77 4.29 -8.88
N VAL A 368 23.79 5.14 -8.57
CA VAL A 368 23.93 6.59 -8.39
C VAL A 368 23.76 7.00 -6.94
N THR A 369 22.67 6.57 -6.27
CA THR A 369 22.41 6.92 -4.87
C THR A 369 22.84 5.79 -3.92
N PRO A 370 23.93 5.98 -3.14
CA PRO A 370 24.35 4.96 -2.17
C PRO A 370 23.42 4.88 -0.96
N ASN A 371 22.80 6.00 -0.58
CA ASN A 371 21.85 6.07 0.51
C ASN A 371 20.44 5.70 0.06
N SER A 372 19.65 5.13 0.96
CA SER A 372 18.29 4.64 0.69
C SER A 372 17.35 4.93 1.86
N PRO A 373 16.02 4.99 1.63
CA PRO A 373 15.36 4.98 0.33
C PRO A 373 15.58 6.28 -0.48
N SER A 374 15.67 6.15 -1.80
CA SER A 374 15.78 7.26 -2.77
C SER A 374 14.91 6.96 -3.99
N PHE A 375 14.05 7.90 -4.39
CA PHE A 375 13.06 7.79 -5.46
C PHE A 375 13.30 8.89 -6.50
N LEU A 376 13.61 8.51 -7.73
CA LEU A 376 14.04 9.42 -8.80
C LEU A 376 12.85 10.12 -9.47
N HIS A 377 12.98 11.44 -9.69
CA HIS A 377 11.98 12.18 -10.46
C HIS A 377 12.58 13.12 -11.52
N GLY A 378 13.82 13.55 -11.39
CA GLY A 378 14.39 14.55 -12.28
C GLY A 378 15.82 14.26 -12.71
N TRP A 379 16.12 14.58 -13.98
CA TRP A 379 17.47 14.68 -14.53
C TRP A 379 17.69 16.09 -15.07
N SER A 380 18.77 16.76 -14.65
CA SER A 380 19.03 18.12 -15.09
C SER A 380 19.24 18.19 -16.62
N PRO A 381 18.76 19.25 -17.31
CA PRO A 381 18.88 19.35 -18.77
C PRO A 381 20.30 19.36 -19.29
N ASP A 382 21.28 19.77 -18.46
CA ASP A 382 22.71 19.72 -18.77
C ASP A 382 23.36 18.35 -18.54
N GLY A 383 22.58 17.37 -18.07
CA GLY A 383 23.01 15.99 -17.84
C GLY A 383 23.91 15.78 -16.61
N THR A 384 24.08 16.79 -15.74
CA THR A 384 25.10 16.75 -14.67
C THR A 384 24.60 16.28 -13.32
N GLU A 385 23.30 16.46 -13.04
CA GLU A 385 22.68 16.15 -11.73
C GLU A 385 21.36 15.41 -11.87
N MET A 386 21.00 14.67 -10.82
CA MET A 386 19.66 14.09 -10.61
C MET A 386 18.99 14.72 -9.40
N ALA A 387 17.65 14.88 -9.47
CA ALA A 387 16.81 15.26 -8.36
C ALA A 387 15.90 14.10 -8.00
N TYR A 388 15.75 13.85 -6.71
CA TYR A 388 14.99 12.72 -6.19
C TYR A 388 14.39 13.04 -4.82
N CYS A 389 13.33 12.33 -4.47
CA CYS A 389 12.77 12.28 -3.13
C CYS A 389 13.56 11.27 -2.30
N ALA A 390 13.86 11.61 -1.05
CA ALA A 390 14.60 10.71 -0.17
C ALA A 390 14.09 10.75 1.27
N PHE A 391 14.04 9.58 1.86
CA PHE A 391 13.74 9.39 3.27
C PHE A 391 15.07 9.31 4.03
N ARG A 392 15.29 10.24 4.95
CA ARG A 392 16.53 10.30 5.75
C ARG A 392 16.21 10.49 7.22
N ASP A 393 16.97 9.82 8.08
CA ASP A 393 16.97 10.13 9.50
C ASP A 393 17.74 11.43 9.75
N ILE A 394 17.04 12.42 10.28
CA ILE A 394 17.61 13.70 10.66
C ILE A 394 17.31 13.91 12.15
N ASP A 395 18.35 13.86 12.95
CA ASP A 395 18.25 14.04 14.41
C ASP A 395 17.23 13.08 15.08
N GLY A 396 17.19 11.80 14.62
CA GLY A 396 16.27 10.77 15.14
C GLY A 396 14.84 10.88 14.65
N ARG A 397 14.59 11.61 13.54
CA ARG A 397 13.29 11.70 12.87
C ARG A 397 13.45 11.39 11.39
N GLN A 398 12.54 10.57 10.86
CA GLN A 398 12.47 10.36 9.42
C GLN A 398 11.87 11.59 8.75
N GLU A 399 12.63 12.23 7.88
CA GLU A 399 12.19 13.35 7.05
C GLU A 399 12.18 12.94 5.57
N VAL A 400 11.24 13.51 4.82
CA VAL A 400 11.04 13.23 3.39
C VAL A 400 11.25 14.52 2.61
N ASP A 401 12.38 14.57 1.88
CA ASP A 401 12.83 15.81 1.25
C ASP A 401 13.36 15.60 -0.17
N VAL A 402 13.40 16.70 -0.90
CA VAL A 402 14.08 16.78 -2.18
C VAL A 402 15.58 16.86 -1.98
N TYR A 403 16.30 15.99 -2.68
CA TYR A 403 17.75 15.93 -2.75
C TYR A 403 18.22 16.00 -4.19
N THR A 404 19.46 16.46 -4.39
CA THR A 404 20.19 16.32 -5.65
C THR A 404 21.51 15.57 -5.44
N ILE A 405 21.98 14.93 -6.51
CA ILE A 405 23.25 14.20 -6.54
C ILE A 405 23.87 14.33 -7.94
N PRO A 406 25.21 14.44 -8.07
CA PRO A 406 25.85 14.35 -9.38
C PRO A 406 25.53 13.02 -10.08
N VAL A 407 25.28 13.03 -11.38
CA VAL A 407 24.95 11.84 -12.19
C VAL A 407 25.97 10.71 -12.00
N ASN A 408 27.25 11.06 -11.80
CA ASN A 408 28.32 10.08 -11.56
C ASN A 408 28.42 9.62 -10.10
N GLY A 409 27.44 9.95 -9.27
CA GLY A 409 27.47 9.71 -7.82
C GLY A 409 28.29 10.76 -7.07
N GLY A 410 28.34 10.65 -5.76
CA GLY A 410 29.04 11.59 -4.88
C GLY A 410 28.22 11.98 -3.67
N ALA A 411 28.44 13.20 -3.16
CA ALA A 411 27.67 13.71 -2.02
C ALA A 411 26.28 14.18 -2.46
N GLU A 412 25.27 13.69 -1.77
CA GLU A 412 23.90 14.20 -1.94
C GLU A 412 23.74 15.57 -1.26
N LYS A 413 22.93 16.43 -1.82
CA LYS A 413 22.61 17.76 -1.31
C LYS A 413 21.12 17.83 -1.03
N ARG A 414 20.74 18.07 0.23
CA ARG A 414 19.36 18.31 0.65
C ARG A 414 18.94 19.72 0.23
N LEU A 415 17.80 19.86 -0.45
CA LEU A 415 17.28 21.13 -0.92
C LEU A 415 16.07 21.65 -0.12
N THR A 416 15.24 20.75 0.42
CA THR A 416 14.03 21.12 1.20
C THR A 416 14.17 20.72 2.66
N LYS A 417 13.30 21.25 3.52
CA LYS A 417 13.20 20.92 4.94
C LYS A 417 11.79 21.09 5.45
N GLY A 418 11.34 20.12 6.22
CA GLY A 418 10.01 20.12 6.83
C GLY A 418 8.90 19.76 5.85
N GLY A 419 7.77 19.26 6.37
CA GLY A 419 6.69 18.73 5.56
C GLY A 419 7.07 17.39 4.91
N PHE A 420 6.32 17.03 3.89
CA PHE A 420 6.60 15.92 2.97
C PHE A 420 6.85 16.53 1.60
N ASN A 421 8.04 16.33 1.03
CA ASN A 421 8.47 16.94 -0.23
C ASN A 421 8.82 15.86 -1.25
N ASP A 422 8.19 15.90 -2.44
CA ASP A 422 8.30 14.82 -3.42
C ASP A 422 8.19 15.35 -4.87
N GLY A 423 8.40 14.46 -5.85
CA GLY A 423 8.23 14.71 -7.27
C GLY A 423 9.11 15.81 -7.87
N PRO A 424 10.43 15.91 -7.54
CA PRO A 424 11.26 17.00 -8.04
C PRO A 424 11.61 16.83 -9.51
N GLU A 425 11.26 17.81 -10.35
CA GLU A 425 11.56 17.85 -11.76
C GLU A 425 12.24 19.17 -12.16
N TYR A 426 13.31 19.09 -12.94
CA TYR A 426 13.97 20.29 -13.49
C TYR A 426 13.12 20.94 -14.58
N SER A 427 13.03 22.28 -14.56
CA SER A 427 12.55 23.03 -15.72
C SER A 427 13.45 22.80 -16.95
N PRO A 428 12.91 22.86 -18.19
CA PRO A 428 13.69 22.62 -19.39
C PRO A 428 14.90 23.54 -19.58
N ASP A 429 14.87 24.75 -19.00
CA ASP A 429 15.98 25.70 -19.00
C ASP A 429 16.99 25.48 -17.86
N GLY A 430 16.72 24.52 -16.98
CA GLY A 430 17.57 24.14 -15.84
C GLY A 430 17.65 25.15 -14.70
N LYS A 431 16.81 26.20 -14.70
CA LYS A 431 16.84 27.23 -13.65
C LYS A 431 16.09 26.84 -12.39
N TYR A 432 15.01 26.10 -12.56
CA TYR A 432 14.09 25.75 -11.47
C TYR A 432 14.00 24.25 -11.27
N ILE A 433 13.63 23.86 -10.04
CA ILE A 433 13.10 22.54 -9.70
C ILE A 433 11.65 22.73 -9.28
N TRP A 434 10.74 22.06 -9.98
CA TRP A 434 9.34 21.92 -9.61
C TRP A 434 9.19 20.71 -8.71
N TYR A 435 8.34 20.78 -7.71
CA TYR A 435 8.11 19.69 -6.77
C TYR A 435 6.74 19.85 -6.11
N ASN A 436 6.34 18.92 -5.29
CA ASN A 436 5.16 19.03 -4.47
C ASN A 436 5.51 18.90 -2.99
N ALA A 437 4.79 19.64 -2.12
CA ALA A 437 5.07 19.70 -0.70
C ALA A 437 3.82 19.96 0.15
N THR A 438 3.83 19.43 1.40
CA THR A 438 2.76 19.64 2.38
C THR A 438 2.99 20.83 3.30
N ASN A 439 3.95 21.70 3.02
CA ASN A 439 4.34 22.83 3.90
C ASN A 439 3.20 23.81 4.23
N SER A 440 2.15 23.85 3.39
CA SER A 440 0.94 24.67 3.61
C SER A 440 -0.26 23.86 4.15
N GLY A 441 -0.04 22.60 4.57
CA GLY A 441 -1.06 21.72 5.16
C GLY A 441 -1.61 20.68 4.18
N LEU A 442 -1.89 21.03 2.92
CA LEU A 442 -2.24 20.10 1.84
C LEU A 442 -1.05 19.93 0.90
N MET A 443 -1.04 18.84 0.13
CA MET A 443 -0.05 18.66 -0.92
C MET A 443 -0.31 19.67 -2.03
N GLN A 444 0.65 20.56 -2.27
CA GLN A 444 0.57 21.60 -3.30
C GLN A 444 1.80 21.58 -4.20
N VAL A 445 1.66 22.11 -5.41
CA VAL A 445 2.78 22.32 -6.33
C VAL A 445 3.61 23.52 -5.88
N TRP A 446 4.91 23.33 -5.81
CA TRP A 446 5.93 24.31 -5.46
C TRP A 446 7.01 24.39 -6.54
N ARG A 447 7.75 25.46 -6.51
CA ARG A 447 8.93 25.69 -7.36
C ARG A 447 10.04 26.35 -6.55
N MET A 448 11.28 25.97 -6.78
CA MET A 448 12.47 26.57 -6.20
C MET A 448 13.54 26.79 -7.28
N GLU A 449 14.54 27.64 -7.01
CA GLU A 449 15.72 27.69 -7.84
C GLU A 449 16.51 26.39 -7.75
N ARG A 450 17.34 26.09 -8.76
CA ARG A 450 18.10 24.84 -8.84
C ARG A 450 18.93 24.52 -7.60
N ASP A 451 19.41 25.54 -6.89
CA ASP A 451 20.20 25.38 -5.66
C ASP A 451 19.39 25.20 -4.38
N GLY A 452 18.05 25.24 -4.46
CA GLY A 452 17.10 25.04 -3.36
C GLY A 452 16.60 26.33 -2.70
N VAL A 453 17.02 27.53 -3.20
CA VAL A 453 16.53 28.81 -2.67
C VAL A 453 15.24 29.25 -3.38
N GLU A 454 14.62 30.35 -2.90
CA GLU A 454 13.39 30.95 -3.47
C GLU A 454 12.24 29.94 -3.64
N GLN A 455 11.97 29.16 -2.57
CA GLN A 455 10.87 28.18 -2.57
C GLN A 455 9.53 28.90 -2.59
N THR A 456 8.78 28.74 -3.68
CA THR A 456 7.50 29.41 -3.91
C THR A 456 6.37 28.41 -4.14
N GLN A 457 5.29 28.54 -3.39
CA GLN A 457 4.07 27.79 -3.62
C GLN A 457 3.37 28.28 -4.89
N ILE A 458 3.00 27.38 -5.79
CA ILE A 458 2.38 27.69 -7.09
C ILE A 458 0.88 27.42 -7.08
N THR A 459 0.45 26.30 -6.47
CA THR A 459 -0.98 26.01 -6.32
C THR A 459 -1.44 26.27 -4.89
N GLU A 460 -2.65 26.83 -4.75
CA GLU A 460 -3.27 27.09 -3.45
C GLU A 460 -4.77 26.78 -3.55
N ASN A 461 -5.12 25.51 -3.38
CA ASN A 461 -6.51 25.05 -3.43
C ASN A 461 -6.79 23.97 -2.39
N ARG A 462 -8.05 23.49 -2.30
CA ARG A 462 -8.48 22.49 -1.31
C ARG A 462 -8.24 21.04 -1.74
N ARG A 463 -7.34 20.80 -2.68
CA ARG A 463 -7.02 19.49 -3.25
C ARG A 463 -5.58 19.12 -2.94
N ASN A 464 -5.23 17.85 -3.08
CA ASN A 464 -3.84 17.38 -3.03
C ASN A 464 -3.29 17.28 -4.45
N ASN A 465 -2.34 18.14 -4.78
CA ASN A 465 -1.76 18.30 -6.12
C ASN A 465 -0.34 17.72 -6.15
N TRP A 466 -0.11 16.76 -7.08
CA TRP A 466 1.09 15.95 -7.15
C TRP A 466 1.73 16.00 -8.54
N PHE A 467 3.04 15.76 -8.60
CA PHE A 467 3.84 15.50 -9.81
C PHE A 467 3.66 16.57 -10.90
N PRO A 468 4.19 17.78 -10.70
CA PRO A 468 4.15 18.83 -11.72
C PRO A 468 5.16 18.56 -12.82
N HIS A 469 4.71 18.43 -14.07
CA HIS A 469 5.53 18.17 -15.26
C HIS A 469 5.51 19.33 -16.24
N VAL A 470 6.68 19.91 -16.47
CA VAL A 470 6.85 21.08 -17.35
C VAL A 470 6.96 20.63 -18.80
N SER A 471 6.22 21.30 -19.70
CA SER A 471 6.34 21.07 -21.14
C SER A 471 7.75 21.41 -21.67
N PRO A 472 8.26 20.76 -22.73
CA PRO A 472 9.60 21.01 -23.26
C PRO A 472 9.88 22.45 -23.65
N ASP A 473 8.85 23.22 -24.07
CA ASP A 473 8.95 24.66 -24.38
C ASP A 473 8.93 25.57 -23.13
N GLY A 474 8.81 24.97 -21.93
CA GLY A 474 8.82 25.68 -20.65
C GLY A 474 7.57 26.53 -20.37
N LYS A 475 6.47 26.37 -21.12
CA LYS A 475 5.31 27.28 -21.03
C LYS A 475 4.15 26.74 -20.20
N ARG A 476 4.02 25.41 -20.08
CA ARG A 476 2.88 24.78 -19.41
C ARG A 476 3.36 23.74 -18.39
N VAL A 477 2.50 23.49 -17.42
CA VAL A 477 2.70 22.45 -16.40
C VAL A 477 1.44 21.62 -16.31
N VAL A 478 1.55 20.31 -16.46
CA VAL A 478 0.49 19.35 -16.14
C VAL A 478 0.77 18.72 -14.79
N TYR A 479 -0.28 18.48 -14.00
CA TYR A 479 -0.16 17.81 -12.70
C TYR A 479 -1.41 16.98 -12.39
N ILE A 480 -1.26 16.00 -11.50
CA ILE A 480 -2.38 15.16 -11.02
C ILE A 480 -2.92 15.71 -9.70
N SER A 481 -4.24 15.62 -9.51
CA SER A 481 -4.92 16.19 -8.36
C SER A 481 -5.95 15.21 -7.78
N TYR A 482 -5.80 14.90 -6.49
CA TYR A 482 -6.78 14.13 -5.72
C TYR A 482 -7.83 15.07 -5.11
N GLY A 483 -9.05 14.56 -4.98
CA GLY A 483 -10.16 15.34 -4.41
C GLY A 483 -9.92 15.72 -2.94
N PRO A 484 -10.67 16.74 -2.44
CA PRO A 484 -10.65 17.10 -1.04
C PRO A 484 -11.02 15.89 -0.15
N GLU A 485 -10.30 15.71 0.96
CA GLU A 485 -10.58 14.67 1.96
C GLU A 485 -10.56 13.21 1.43
N GLN A 486 -10.03 13.00 0.24
CA GLN A 486 -9.91 11.68 -0.39
C GLN A 486 -8.79 10.85 0.24
N LEU A 487 -7.67 11.51 0.53
CA LEU A 487 -6.44 10.95 1.08
C LEU A 487 -5.81 11.94 2.06
N GLU A 488 -4.95 11.42 2.94
CA GLU A 488 -4.07 12.30 3.72
C GLU A 488 -3.13 13.08 2.78
N PRO A 489 -2.69 14.28 3.17
CA PRO A 489 -1.90 15.14 2.28
C PRO A 489 -0.64 14.50 1.71
N HIS A 490 -0.02 13.55 2.41
CA HIS A 490 1.20 12.85 2.00
C HIS A 490 0.96 11.53 1.25
N GLU A 491 -0.30 11.19 0.97
CA GLU A 491 -0.68 9.96 0.25
C GLU A 491 -1.01 10.27 -1.22
N HIS A 492 -0.60 9.37 -2.11
CA HIS A 492 -0.89 9.41 -3.55
C HIS A 492 -1.19 8.00 -4.09
N LEU A 493 -2.28 7.41 -3.64
CA LEU A 493 -2.62 6.01 -3.93
C LEU A 493 -3.05 5.78 -5.38
N PRO A 494 -2.81 4.56 -5.93
CA PRO A 494 -3.37 4.13 -7.21
C PRO A 494 -4.88 3.82 -7.09
N ASN A 495 -5.52 3.60 -8.24
CA ASN A 495 -6.92 3.16 -8.33
C ASN A 495 -7.92 4.11 -7.65
N MET A 496 -7.74 5.41 -7.87
CA MET A 496 -8.57 6.48 -7.32
C MET A 496 -9.21 7.32 -8.42
N PRO A 497 -10.39 7.93 -8.16
CA PRO A 497 -10.85 9.04 -8.99
C PRO A 497 -9.90 10.23 -8.82
N VAL A 498 -9.26 10.65 -9.91
CA VAL A 498 -8.31 11.77 -9.92
C VAL A 498 -8.60 12.70 -11.09
N GLU A 499 -7.97 13.85 -11.07
CA GLU A 499 -8.08 14.86 -12.14
C GLU A 499 -6.69 15.23 -12.66
N LEU A 500 -6.55 15.40 -13.96
CA LEU A 500 -5.41 16.10 -14.54
C LEU A 500 -5.74 17.58 -14.69
N TRP A 501 -4.80 18.41 -14.29
CA TRP A 501 -4.88 19.85 -14.35
C TRP A 501 -3.73 20.40 -15.20
N LEU A 502 -4.00 21.50 -15.88
CA LEU A 502 -3.04 22.23 -16.68
C LEU A 502 -2.96 23.67 -16.19
N MET A 503 -1.76 24.24 -16.19
CA MET A 503 -1.52 25.66 -15.89
C MET A 503 -0.40 26.21 -16.77
N ASP A 504 -0.26 27.52 -16.81
CA ASP A 504 0.92 28.18 -17.36
C ASP A 504 2.10 28.05 -16.39
N ALA A 505 3.34 28.11 -16.88
CA ALA A 505 4.53 27.91 -16.05
C ALA A 505 4.81 29.07 -15.05
N ASP A 506 4.05 30.14 -15.09
CA ASP A 506 4.01 31.19 -14.06
C ASP A 506 3.01 30.88 -12.94
N GLY A 507 2.23 29.80 -13.05
CA GLY A 507 1.19 29.39 -12.11
C GLY A 507 -0.21 29.92 -12.41
N GLU A 508 -0.35 30.73 -13.45
CA GLU A 508 -1.65 31.27 -13.87
C GLU A 508 -2.45 30.28 -14.71
N ASN A 509 -3.71 30.60 -14.98
CA ASN A 509 -4.62 29.83 -15.85
C ASN A 509 -4.82 28.36 -15.43
N GLN A 510 -4.78 28.07 -14.12
CA GLN A 510 -5.02 26.73 -13.58
C GLN A 510 -6.43 26.24 -13.91
N HIS A 511 -6.55 25.14 -14.61
CA HIS A 511 -7.85 24.55 -14.93
C HIS A 511 -7.78 23.03 -15.07
N LYS A 512 -8.89 22.38 -14.72
CA LYS A 512 -9.04 20.94 -14.92
C LYS A 512 -9.21 20.63 -16.41
N ILE A 513 -8.44 19.67 -16.91
CA ILE A 513 -8.53 19.20 -18.30
C ILE A 513 -9.19 17.82 -18.43
N LEU A 514 -9.10 16.97 -17.40
CA LEU A 514 -9.61 15.61 -17.45
C LEU A 514 -9.95 15.08 -16.05
N SER A 515 -10.99 14.25 -15.96
CA SER A 515 -11.25 13.37 -14.82
C SER A 515 -11.07 11.92 -15.25
N LEU A 516 -10.38 11.10 -14.45
CA LEU A 516 -10.10 9.70 -14.78
C LEU A 516 -10.05 8.84 -13.52
N PHE A 517 -10.16 7.53 -13.71
CA PHE A 517 -9.80 6.57 -12.69
C PHE A 517 -8.32 6.20 -12.88
N GLY A 518 -7.48 6.57 -11.91
CA GLY A 518 -6.04 6.56 -12.04
C GLY A 518 -5.33 6.57 -10.69
N GLY A 519 -4.40 7.49 -10.52
CA GLY A 519 -3.60 7.67 -9.31
C GLY A 519 -2.13 7.88 -9.63
N GLN A 520 -1.26 7.51 -8.70
CA GLN A 520 0.19 7.70 -8.82
C GLN A 520 0.75 7.29 -10.18
N GLY A 521 0.45 6.06 -10.65
CA GLY A 521 0.99 5.57 -11.93
C GLY A 521 0.47 6.27 -13.19
N SER A 522 -0.52 7.18 -13.07
CA SER A 522 -1.10 7.82 -14.25
C SER A 522 -0.15 8.80 -14.93
N ILE A 523 0.61 9.57 -14.15
CA ILE A 523 1.55 10.60 -14.66
C ILE A 523 2.62 10.91 -13.59
N ASN A 524 3.38 9.92 -13.18
CA ASN A 524 4.39 10.05 -12.11
C ASN A 524 5.70 10.68 -12.58
N VAL A 525 5.97 10.63 -13.89
CA VAL A 525 7.16 11.20 -14.53
C VAL A 525 6.75 12.04 -15.74
N ASN A 526 7.64 12.88 -16.23
CA ASN A 526 7.36 13.75 -17.37
C ASN A 526 7.05 12.94 -18.63
N SER A 527 5.86 13.14 -19.15
CA SER A 527 5.31 12.41 -20.29
C SER A 527 5.00 13.30 -21.50
N TRP A 528 5.46 14.56 -21.52
CA TRP A 528 5.29 15.46 -22.63
C TRP A 528 6.04 14.96 -23.87
N ALA A 529 5.38 15.00 -25.02
CA ALA A 529 6.02 14.84 -26.32
C ALA A 529 6.95 16.04 -26.60
N GLY A 530 7.98 15.85 -27.40
CA GLY A 530 8.92 16.91 -27.76
C GLY A 530 8.29 18.14 -28.44
N ASP A 531 7.08 18.00 -28.99
CA ASP A 531 6.31 19.10 -29.61
C ASP A 531 5.63 20.06 -28.60
N SER A 532 5.64 19.75 -27.31
CA SER A 532 4.97 20.52 -26.24
C SER A 532 3.45 20.68 -26.41
N MET A 533 2.84 19.89 -27.29
CA MET A 533 1.40 19.94 -27.59
C MET A 533 0.67 18.69 -27.16
N ARG A 534 1.38 17.63 -26.87
CA ARG A 534 0.83 16.34 -26.46
C ARG A 534 1.56 15.81 -25.23
N PHE A 535 0.86 15.08 -24.39
CA PHE A 535 1.47 14.29 -23.32
C PHE A 535 0.74 12.96 -23.17
N ALA A 536 1.42 11.96 -22.64
CA ALA A 536 0.87 10.65 -22.34
C ALA A 536 0.37 10.58 -20.88
N PHE A 537 -0.62 9.74 -20.63
CA PHE A 537 -1.07 9.37 -19.30
C PHE A 537 -1.70 7.99 -19.29
N VAL A 538 -1.73 7.37 -18.12
CA VAL A 538 -2.39 6.06 -17.94
C VAL A 538 -3.67 6.22 -17.15
N SER A 539 -4.75 5.62 -17.63
CA SER A 539 -5.98 5.42 -16.88
C SER A 539 -6.27 3.94 -16.70
N TYR A 540 -7.06 3.60 -15.70
CA TYR A 540 -7.34 2.21 -15.36
C TYR A 540 -8.82 1.90 -15.42
N ALA A 541 -9.14 0.62 -15.66
CA ALA A 541 -10.44 0.04 -15.39
C ALA A 541 -10.25 -1.23 -14.58
N ILE A 542 -11.07 -1.41 -13.57
CA ILE A 542 -11.12 -2.66 -12.82
C ILE A 542 -12.17 -3.53 -13.48
N LEU A 543 -11.76 -4.70 -13.96
CA LEU A 543 -12.69 -5.70 -14.46
C LEU A 543 -13.51 -6.20 -13.26
N LYS A 544 -14.82 -5.95 -13.27
CA LYS A 544 -15.71 -6.65 -12.35
C LYS A 544 -15.77 -8.09 -12.82
N ASP A 545 -15.49 -9.05 -11.93
CA ASP A 545 -15.72 -10.46 -12.23
C ASP A 545 -17.11 -10.58 -12.84
N SER A 546 -17.18 -11.11 -14.05
CA SER A 546 -18.45 -11.54 -14.64
C SER A 546 -19.00 -12.64 -13.73
N LYS A 547 -20.05 -12.29 -12.99
CA LYS A 547 -20.79 -13.21 -12.11
C LYS A 547 -21.24 -14.46 -12.87
#